data_c8d40fb2979d3264f235c984608ece69
#
_entry.id   c8d40fb2979d3264f235c984608ece69
#
_cell.length_a   1.000
_cell.length_b   1.000
_cell.length_c   1.000
_cell.angle_alpha   90.00
_cell.angle_beta   90.00
_cell.angle_gamma   90.00
#
_symmetry.space_group_name_H-M   'P 1'
#
loop_
_entity.id
_entity.type
_entity.pdbx_description
1 polymer ?
#
loop_
_entity_poly.entity_id
_entity_poly.type
_entity_poly.pdbx_seq_one_letter_code
_entity_poly.pdbx_strand_id
1 'polypeptide(L)'
;MEKVGEHMGLQMGELMKLQEFQQVNVLAGEQLLETKTVEWVSIVDIPVENFIRKHELVLSSANQMDEDPTLFYNYVSDIIQSGASALAFVTGRWMTSISEEIIHLAEENDFVILEFPWDVNFSDIVQVVIQAINDHNEKRRQKTEALRIRLMDHVLSSSSLEDLMNILHEEIEIPVAISDDEKKIRANCDFDREIIDAINQFNDLPVKQLDEPIVPYSEHPLYQHIDQYIVDEKTCYELTIYSNHKKQGYLLFMPEKPEDLDWYVMHALEHGLTACALYFLTENAVEMTEIRLKDNFVMQLAKEFKQIDSKIYSKGDLLGYDLSLQYACIVGDYIDEQQVETSWSEEQDQPDHSSLHSLNYYIQKEINHAGQQMRRRTMSSFEKGEVVIFLEIEDQGHQKTVNHFLDMIERRLHDQLAGVTFAWGIGIHNQGLHSFYQSYQEARTALDLYVEQESFGGRTFFEETKLNRLLLSIPKTDTLQQIIEETIQPLLEYDAKKQTELVQTFMTYQYFRGNVSQTARALFIHRQTLLYRLRKIENLSGLTLIDSDDSFLLELSLRLWKLKNGEWIEETSTQTTKERPS
;
A
#
# COMPACT_ATOMS: atom_id res chain seq x y z
N MET A 1 21.21 -26.35 -8.78
CA MET A 1 19.77 -26.13 -8.73
C MET A 1 19.13 -27.51 -8.60
N GLU A 2 19.13 -28.06 -7.40
CA GLU A 2 18.41 -29.27 -7.05
C GLU A 2 16.92 -28.90 -7.02
N LYS A 3 16.13 -29.63 -7.81
CA LYS A 3 14.68 -29.52 -7.73
C LYS A 3 14.28 -30.02 -6.35
N VAL A 4 13.72 -29.13 -5.54
CA VAL A 4 13.03 -29.47 -4.29
C VAL A 4 11.98 -30.52 -4.65
N GLY A 5 12.17 -31.75 -4.20
CA GLY A 5 11.29 -32.86 -4.48
C GLY A 5 10.03 -32.73 -3.66
N GLU A 6 8.92 -32.47 -4.32
CA GLU A 6 7.61 -32.69 -3.73
C GLU A 6 7.52 -34.18 -3.35
N HIS A 7 7.28 -34.51 -2.09
CA HIS A 7 6.98 -35.89 -1.68
C HIS A 7 5.63 -36.32 -2.26
N MET A 8 5.66 -36.82 -3.48
CA MET A 8 4.48 -37.21 -4.26
C MET A 8 4.31 -38.73 -4.29
N GLY A 9 4.38 -39.38 -3.14
CA GLY A 9 4.32 -40.84 -3.05
C GLY A 9 2.90 -41.40 -2.94
N LEU A 10 2.63 -42.52 -3.66
CA LEU A 10 1.44 -43.33 -3.47
C LEU A 10 1.60 -44.18 -2.20
N GLN A 11 0.59 -44.24 -1.34
CA GLN A 11 0.65 -45.08 -0.13
C GLN A 11 0.82 -46.56 -0.51
N MET A 12 1.66 -47.24 0.27
CA MET A 12 1.91 -48.69 0.04
C MET A 12 0.62 -49.51 0.13
N GLY A 13 -0.31 -49.15 1.03
CA GLY A 13 -1.61 -49.77 1.17
C GLY A 13 -2.51 -49.63 -0.08
N GLU A 14 -2.34 -48.55 -0.85
CA GLU A 14 -3.04 -48.39 -2.15
C GLU A 14 -2.41 -49.29 -3.22
N LEU A 15 -1.09 -49.49 -3.24
CA LEU A 15 -0.44 -50.44 -4.13
C LEU A 15 -0.91 -51.87 -3.86
N MET A 16 -1.11 -52.25 -2.60
CA MET A 16 -1.58 -53.56 -2.20
C MET A 16 -3.00 -53.86 -2.68
N LYS A 17 -3.80 -52.84 -3.07
CA LYS A 17 -5.14 -53.00 -3.63
C LYS A 17 -5.16 -53.33 -5.13
N LEU A 18 -4.01 -53.16 -5.81
CA LEU A 18 -3.91 -53.44 -7.25
C LEU A 18 -3.98 -54.95 -7.53
N GLN A 19 -4.47 -55.32 -8.71
CA GLN A 19 -4.68 -56.71 -9.09
C GLN A 19 -3.39 -57.52 -9.03
N GLU A 20 -2.29 -56.96 -9.44
CA GLU A 20 -0.94 -57.56 -9.47
C GLU A 20 -0.37 -57.82 -8.09
N PHE A 21 -0.87 -57.09 -7.07
CA PHE A 21 -0.44 -57.20 -5.67
C PHE A 21 -1.32 -58.14 -4.83
N GLN A 22 -2.43 -58.66 -5.37
CA GLN A 22 -3.38 -59.51 -4.62
C GLN A 22 -2.76 -60.87 -4.14
N GLN A 23 -1.69 -61.32 -4.79
CA GLN A 23 -1.00 -62.55 -4.45
C GLN A 23 0.31 -62.32 -3.71
N VAL A 24 0.57 -61.07 -3.30
CA VAL A 24 1.78 -60.65 -2.58
C VAL A 24 1.61 -60.94 -1.09
N ASN A 25 2.60 -61.62 -0.51
CA ASN A 25 2.69 -61.80 0.93
C ASN A 25 3.50 -60.65 1.56
N VAL A 26 3.02 -60.06 2.65
CA VAL A 26 3.79 -59.10 3.46
C VAL A 26 4.55 -59.92 4.49
N LEU A 27 5.88 -59.92 4.42
CA LEU A 27 6.74 -60.67 5.33
C LEU A 27 7.18 -59.88 6.56
N ALA A 28 7.31 -58.58 6.39
CA ALA A 28 7.62 -57.65 7.48
C ALA A 28 6.96 -56.26 7.20
N GLY A 29 6.63 -55.53 8.27
CA GLY A 29 6.17 -54.15 8.19
C GLY A 29 4.70 -54.00 7.75
N GLU A 30 3.79 -54.97 8.01
CA GLU A 30 2.36 -54.89 7.65
C GLU A 30 1.69 -53.64 8.25
N GLN A 31 2.04 -53.26 9.47
CA GLN A 31 1.51 -52.03 10.12
C GLN A 31 1.96 -50.71 9.45
N LEU A 32 2.97 -50.78 8.59
CA LEU A 32 3.55 -49.61 7.92
C LEU A 32 2.90 -49.33 6.54
N LEU A 33 2.04 -50.22 6.03
CA LEU A 33 1.44 -50.08 4.70
C LEU A 33 0.64 -48.80 4.53
N GLU A 34 -0.01 -48.31 5.57
CA GLU A 34 -0.82 -47.08 5.53
C GLU A 34 0.03 -45.80 5.74
N THR A 35 1.28 -45.94 6.20
CA THR A 35 2.16 -44.78 6.50
C THR A 35 3.32 -44.62 5.51
N LYS A 36 3.80 -45.73 4.92
CA LYS A 36 4.88 -45.69 3.93
C LYS A 36 4.37 -45.32 2.55
N THR A 37 5.08 -44.41 1.88
CA THR A 37 4.78 -43.97 0.52
C THR A 37 5.82 -44.47 -0.48
N VAL A 38 5.38 -44.67 -1.71
CA VAL A 38 6.21 -45.07 -2.85
C VAL A 38 6.17 -44.00 -3.91
N GLU A 39 7.30 -43.42 -4.23
CA GLU A 39 7.47 -42.39 -5.26
C GLU A 39 8.10 -42.94 -6.54
N TRP A 40 8.82 -44.04 -6.41
CA TRP A 40 9.56 -44.64 -7.50
C TRP A 40 9.63 -46.16 -7.36
N VAL A 41 9.92 -46.85 -8.43
CA VAL A 41 10.13 -48.28 -8.45
C VAL A 41 11.34 -48.61 -9.33
N SER A 42 12.22 -49.48 -8.85
CA SER A 42 13.34 -49.97 -9.63
C SER A 42 13.59 -51.47 -9.42
N ILE A 43 14.35 -52.05 -10.32
CA ILE A 43 14.85 -53.41 -10.20
C ILE A 43 16.34 -53.31 -9.89
N VAL A 44 16.73 -53.76 -8.71
CA VAL A 44 18.14 -53.71 -8.24
C VAL A 44 18.56 -55.07 -7.74
N ASP A 45 19.63 -55.59 -8.31
CA ASP A 45 20.30 -56.80 -7.85
C ASP A 45 21.69 -56.45 -7.25
N ILE A 46 22.40 -57.43 -6.74
CA ILE A 46 23.74 -57.24 -6.11
C ILE A 46 24.78 -56.91 -7.20
N PRO A 47 25.68 -55.93 -6.97
CA PRO A 47 25.83 -55.07 -5.76
C PRO A 47 24.88 -53.89 -5.76
N VAL A 48 24.50 -53.44 -4.55
CA VAL A 48 23.73 -52.20 -4.39
C VAL A 48 24.67 -51.03 -4.72
N GLU A 49 24.50 -50.45 -5.89
CA GLU A 49 25.17 -49.20 -6.24
C GLU A 49 24.35 -48.03 -5.68
N ASN A 50 24.98 -46.87 -5.45
CA ASN A 50 24.35 -45.68 -4.84
C ASN A 50 23.23 -45.03 -5.70
N PHE A 51 22.36 -45.83 -6.31
CA PHE A 51 21.29 -45.38 -7.21
C PHE A 51 19.89 -45.45 -6.60
N ILE A 52 19.73 -46.04 -5.40
CA ILE A 52 18.45 -46.18 -4.74
C ILE A 52 18.06 -44.82 -4.15
N ARG A 53 16.84 -44.39 -4.45
CA ARG A 53 16.26 -43.12 -3.95
C ARG A 53 15.49 -43.35 -2.67
N LYS A 54 15.29 -42.30 -1.90
CA LYS A 54 14.33 -42.32 -0.80
C LYS A 54 12.93 -42.60 -1.35
N HIS A 55 12.10 -43.27 -0.57
CA HIS A 55 10.72 -43.64 -0.91
C HIS A 55 10.57 -44.51 -2.17
N GLU A 56 11.55 -45.33 -2.45
CA GLU A 56 11.56 -46.24 -3.59
C GLU A 56 11.08 -47.64 -3.21
N LEU A 57 10.27 -48.27 -4.08
CA LEU A 57 9.99 -49.69 -4.03
C LEU A 57 11.09 -50.43 -4.84
N VAL A 58 11.89 -51.18 -4.18
CA VAL A 58 12.99 -51.97 -4.82
C VAL A 58 12.50 -53.36 -5.10
N LEU A 59 12.59 -53.81 -6.36
CA LEU A 59 12.33 -55.17 -6.79
C LEU A 59 13.63 -55.91 -6.98
N SER A 60 13.75 -57.13 -6.46
CA SER A 60 14.96 -57.96 -6.60
C SER A 60 14.62 -59.42 -6.96
N SER A 61 15.38 -59.96 -7.91
CA SER A 61 15.24 -61.35 -8.29
C SER A 61 15.83 -62.34 -7.26
N ALA A 62 16.51 -61.83 -6.24
CA ALA A 62 17.25 -62.57 -5.21
C ALA A 62 18.20 -63.63 -5.81
N ASN A 63 18.68 -63.41 -7.05
CA ASN A 63 19.54 -64.32 -7.76
C ASN A 63 20.93 -64.38 -7.07
N GLN A 64 21.45 -65.58 -6.77
CA GLN A 64 22.68 -65.83 -6.05
C GLN A 64 22.65 -65.51 -4.53
N MET A 65 21.52 -65.14 -3.94
CA MET A 65 21.44 -64.77 -2.52
C MET A 65 21.23 -66.02 -1.62
N ASP A 66 20.79 -67.13 -2.18
CA ASP A 66 20.57 -68.40 -1.46
C ASP A 66 21.88 -69.08 -1.08
N GLU A 67 23.01 -68.72 -1.77
CA GLU A 67 24.35 -69.35 -1.54
C GLU A 67 25.16 -68.67 -0.44
N ASP A 68 24.86 -67.37 -0.11
CA ASP A 68 25.60 -66.62 0.93
C ASP A 68 24.61 -65.74 1.76
N PRO A 69 24.21 -66.23 2.96
CA PRO A 69 23.32 -65.47 3.85
C PRO A 69 23.87 -64.13 4.30
N THR A 70 25.20 -63.98 4.40
CA THR A 70 25.84 -62.71 4.82
C THR A 70 25.74 -61.67 3.72
N LEU A 71 25.86 -62.07 2.47
CA LEU A 71 25.70 -61.21 1.32
C LEU A 71 24.28 -60.67 1.23
N PHE A 72 23.29 -61.53 1.49
CA PHE A 72 21.87 -61.14 1.49
C PHE A 72 21.54 -60.19 2.63
N TYR A 73 22.05 -60.44 3.83
CA TYR A 73 21.89 -59.55 4.98
C TYR A 73 22.44 -58.13 4.68
N ASN A 74 23.66 -58.04 4.14
CA ASN A 74 24.27 -56.77 3.77
C ASN A 74 23.46 -56.06 2.69
N TYR A 75 22.96 -56.75 1.68
CA TYR A 75 22.12 -56.20 0.63
C TYR A 75 20.86 -55.56 1.18
N VAL A 76 20.12 -56.26 2.07
CA VAL A 76 18.91 -55.69 2.70
C VAL A 76 19.25 -54.51 3.59
N SER A 77 20.36 -54.60 4.35
CA SER A 77 20.83 -53.49 5.19
C SER A 77 21.17 -52.25 4.35
N ASP A 78 21.83 -52.40 3.20
CA ASP A 78 22.18 -51.28 2.31
C ASP A 78 20.94 -50.64 1.73
N ILE A 79 19.91 -51.43 1.37
CA ILE A 79 18.62 -50.88 0.87
C ILE A 79 17.89 -50.09 1.96
N ILE A 80 17.83 -50.61 3.18
CA ILE A 80 17.25 -49.93 4.33
C ILE A 80 17.96 -48.58 4.57
N GLN A 81 19.30 -48.60 4.56
CA GLN A 81 20.12 -47.39 4.77
C GLN A 81 19.97 -46.37 3.64
N SER A 82 19.62 -46.78 2.42
CA SER A 82 19.35 -45.88 1.31
C SER A 82 18.06 -45.06 1.50
N GLY A 83 17.17 -45.44 2.42
CA GLY A 83 15.89 -44.82 2.67
C GLY A 83 14.78 -45.28 1.75
N ALA A 84 14.93 -46.44 1.09
CA ALA A 84 13.83 -47.06 0.32
C ALA A 84 12.63 -47.34 1.23
N SER A 85 11.43 -47.36 0.66
CA SER A 85 10.19 -47.64 1.40
C SER A 85 9.93 -49.13 1.57
N ALA A 86 10.28 -49.91 0.57
CA ALA A 86 10.05 -51.36 0.60
C ALA A 86 11.01 -52.10 -0.32
N LEU A 87 11.20 -53.36 -0.01
CA LEU A 87 11.90 -54.33 -0.85
C LEU A 87 10.98 -55.49 -1.16
N ALA A 88 10.88 -55.86 -2.43
CA ALA A 88 10.07 -56.96 -2.88
C ALA A 88 10.91 -58.03 -3.60
N PHE A 89 10.75 -59.25 -3.21
CA PHE A 89 11.45 -60.40 -3.77
C PHE A 89 10.50 -61.33 -4.52
N VAL A 90 11.10 -62.11 -5.42
CA VAL A 90 10.42 -63.25 -6.03
C VAL A 90 10.92 -64.54 -5.39
N THR A 91 10.02 -65.31 -4.81
CA THR A 91 10.36 -66.63 -4.19
C THR A 91 9.92 -67.80 -5.05
N GLY A 92 10.54 -68.99 -4.85
CA GLY A 92 10.11 -70.23 -5.41
C GLY A 92 11.01 -70.84 -6.47
N ARG A 93 11.92 -70.09 -7.13
CA ARG A 93 12.85 -70.66 -8.12
C ARG A 93 14.29 -70.66 -7.67
N TRP A 94 14.68 -69.63 -6.95
CA TRP A 94 16.06 -69.41 -6.49
C TRP A 94 16.16 -69.24 -4.98
N MET A 95 15.06 -68.89 -4.31
CA MET A 95 15.00 -68.68 -2.86
C MET A 95 13.71 -69.36 -2.34
N THR A 96 13.85 -70.25 -1.36
CA THR A 96 12.73 -71.03 -0.81
C THR A 96 12.05 -70.37 0.39
N SER A 97 12.79 -69.57 1.15
CA SER A 97 12.28 -68.76 2.29
C SER A 97 13.28 -67.71 2.71
N ILE A 98 12.79 -66.61 3.25
CA ILE A 98 13.62 -65.54 3.86
C ILE A 98 13.95 -65.93 5.31
N SER A 99 15.19 -65.68 5.76
CA SER A 99 15.62 -65.98 7.13
C SER A 99 14.92 -65.08 8.15
N GLU A 100 14.64 -65.62 9.34
CA GLU A 100 14.07 -64.84 10.45
C GLU A 100 14.94 -63.62 10.83
N GLU A 101 16.25 -63.67 10.62
CA GLU A 101 17.19 -62.56 10.88
C GLU A 101 16.90 -61.36 9.99
N ILE A 102 16.50 -61.54 8.73
CA ILE A 102 16.15 -60.46 7.79
C ILE A 102 14.80 -59.86 8.12
N ILE A 103 13.82 -60.67 8.50
CA ILE A 103 12.51 -60.21 8.96
C ILE A 103 12.68 -59.32 10.18
N HIS A 104 13.50 -59.77 11.14
CA HIS A 104 13.82 -59.02 12.36
C HIS A 104 14.56 -57.70 12.04
N LEU A 105 15.52 -57.70 11.12
CA LEU A 105 16.19 -56.49 10.65
C LEU A 105 15.22 -55.48 10.05
N ALA A 106 14.25 -55.94 9.27
CA ALA A 106 13.25 -55.06 8.67
C ALA A 106 12.29 -54.50 9.71
N GLU A 107 11.85 -55.31 10.68
CA GLU A 107 10.97 -54.85 11.77
C GLU A 107 11.66 -53.82 12.68
N GLU A 108 12.97 -54.04 13.02
CA GLU A 108 13.73 -53.09 13.83
C GLU A 108 13.99 -51.75 13.14
N ASN A 109 13.92 -51.69 11.82
CA ASN A 109 14.16 -50.48 11.02
C ASN A 109 12.88 -49.93 10.36
N ASP A 110 11.70 -50.34 10.80
CA ASP A 110 10.43 -49.89 10.23
C ASP A 110 10.40 -50.01 8.70
N PHE A 111 10.76 -51.18 8.18
CA PHE A 111 10.91 -51.42 6.76
C PHE A 111 9.94 -52.48 6.25
N VAL A 112 9.39 -52.29 5.02
CA VAL A 112 8.42 -53.23 4.43
C VAL A 112 9.15 -54.23 3.54
N ILE A 113 8.90 -55.55 3.77
CA ILE A 113 9.33 -56.63 2.87
C ILE A 113 8.13 -57.34 2.27
N LEU A 114 8.14 -57.44 0.96
CA LEU A 114 7.09 -58.07 0.14
C LEU A 114 7.65 -59.29 -0.56
N GLU A 115 6.81 -60.31 -0.68
CA GLU A 115 7.10 -61.57 -1.40
C GLU A 115 6.14 -61.73 -2.58
N PHE A 116 6.69 -61.79 -3.80
CA PHE A 116 5.95 -62.11 -5.02
C PHE A 116 6.10 -63.59 -5.40
N PRO A 117 5.06 -64.22 -5.99
CA PRO A 117 5.17 -65.54 -6.59
C PRO A 117 6.17 -65.54 -7.75
N TRP A 118 6.78 -66.73 -8.01
CA TRP A 118 7.85 -66.89 -9.03
C TRP A 118 7.41 -66.62 -10.49
N ASP A 119 6.14 -66.67 -10.78
CA ASP A 119 5.55 -66.46 -12.10
C ASP A 119 5.27 -64.98 -12.42
N VAL A 120 5.55 -64.09 -11.52
CA VAL A 120 5.35 -62.64 -11.71
C VAL A 120 6.51 -62.04 -12.52
N ASN A 121 6.13 -61.25 -13.53
CA ASN A 121 7.08 -60.50 -14.34
C ASN A 121 7.33 -59.12 -13.74
N PHE A 122 8.54 -58.81 -13.36
CA PHE A 122 8.89 -57.50 -12.78
C PHE A 122 8.61 -56.31 -13.70
N SER A 123 8.73 -56.52 -15.03
CA SER A 123 8.39 -55.44 -15.99
C SER A 123 6.94 -55.01 -15.88
N ASP A 124 6.04 -55.98 -15.63
CA ASP A 124 4.60 -55.69 -15.48
C ASP A 124 4.34 -54.98 -14.14
N ILE A 125 5.02 -55.40 -13.06
CA ILE A 125 4.93 -54.72 -11.77
C ILE A 125 5.45 -53.27 -11.87
N VAL A 126 6.61 -53.06 -12.49
CA VAL A 126 7.18 -51.71 -12.69
C VAL A 126 6.17 -50.84 -13.48
N GLN A 127 5.58 -51.36 -14.55
CA GLN A 127 4.63 -50.61 -15.34
C GLN A 127 3.41 -50.22 -14.52
N VAL A 128 2.82 -51.16 -13.78
CA VAL A 128 1.60 -50.95 -12.98
C VAL A 128 1.89 -49.98 -11.83
N VAL A 129 3.00 -50.08 -11.13
CA VAL A 129 3.39 -49.17 -10.05
C VAL A 129 3.61 -47.76 -10.59
N ILE A 130 4.36 -47.58 -11.68
CA ILE A 130 4.55 -46.28 -12.31
C ILE A 130 3.24 -45.66 -12.75
N GLN A 131 2.35 -46.48 -13.36
CA GLN A 131 1.03 -46.01 -13.77
C GLN A 131 0.21 -45.58 -12.54
N ALA A 132 0.16 -46.38 -11.48
CA ALA A 132 -0.57 -46.04 -10.26
C ALA A 132 -0.05 -44.74 -9.60
N ILE A 133 1.28 -44.54 -9.55
CA ILE A 133 1.89 -43.30 -9.06
C ILE A 133 1.46 -42.12 -9.94
N ASN A 134 1.54 -42.26 -11.26
CA ASN A 134 1.15 -41.21 -12.19
C ASN A 134 -0.37 -40.88 -12.09
N ASP A 135 -1.23 -41.89 -12.00
CA ASP A 135 -2.68 -41.69 -11.85
C ASP A 135 -3.02 -41.02 -10.52
N HIS A 136 -2.29 -41.37 -9.43
CA HIS A 136 -2.44 -40.71 -8.13
C HIS A 136 -2.05 -39.23 -8.21
N ASN A 137 -0.88 -38.93 -8.78
CA ASN A 137 -0.39 -37.57 -8.95
C ASN A 137 -1.30 -36.73 -9.85
N GLU A 138 -1.84 -37.32 -10.93
CA GLU A 138 -2.76 -36.62 -11.81
C GLU A 138 -4.10 -36.32 -11.12
N LYS A 139 -4.64 -37.24 -10.30
CA LYS A 139 -5.83 -36.97 -9.48
C LYS A 139 -5.61 -35.84 -8.49
N ARG A 140 -4.45 -35.83 -7.81
CA ARG A 140 -4.07 -34.75 -6.88
C ARG A 140 -4.00 -33.41 -7.61
N ARG A 141 -3.31 -33.38 -8.75
CA ARG A 141 -3.20 -32.18 -9.59
C ARG A 141 -4.55 -31.68 -10.08
N GLN A 142 -5.43 -32.60 -10.51
CA GLN A 142 -6.79 -32.24 -10.94
C GLN A 142 -7.63 -31.65 -9.79
N LYS A 143 -7.48 -32.19 -8.57
CA LYS A 143 -8.19 -31.67 -7.39
C LYS A 143 -7.73 -30.24 -7.06
N THR A 144 -6.43 -29.97 -7.01
CA THR A 144 -5.91 -28.61 -6.75
C THR A 144 -6.24 -27.62 -7.86
N GLU A 145 -6.19 -28.07 -9.13
CA GLU A 145 -6.55 -27.23 -10.28
C GLU A 145 -8.05 -26.89 -10.28
N ALA A 146 -8.92 -27.84 -9.92
CA ALA A 146 -10.34 -27.58 -9.77
C ALA A 146 -10.64 -26.54 -8.68
N LEU A 147 -9.94 -26.62 -7.54
CA LEU A 147 -10.02 -25.61 -6.48
C LEU A 147 -9.54 -24.25 -6.98
N ARG A 148 -8.39 -24.21 -7.65
CA ARG A 148 -7.85 -22.96 -8.22
C ARG A 148 -8.85 -22.29 -9.16
N ILE A 149 -9.44 -23.07 -10.08
CA ILE A 149 -10.46 -22.56 -11.01
C ILE A 149 -11.67 -22.03 -10.25
N ARG A 150 -12.19 -22.79 -9.26
CA ARG A 150 -13.34 -22.39 -8.44
C ARG A 150 -13.09 -21.08 -7.70
N LEU A 151 -11.91 -20.90 -7.10
CA LEU A 151 -11.52 -19.67 -6.41
C LEU A 151 -11.40 -18.49 -7.40
N MET A 152 -10.76 -18.70 -8.56
CA MET A 152 -10.58 -17.66 -9.58
C MET A 152 -11.91 -17.22 -10.20
N ASP A 153 -12.79 -18.16 -10.56
CA ASP A 153 -14.11 -17.84 -11.10
C ASP A 153 -14.93 -17.02 -10.09
N HIS A 154 -14.76 -17.32 -8.81
CA HIS A 154 -15.45 -16.60 -7.74
C HIS A 154 -14.96 -15.14 -7.64
N VAL A 155 -13.66 -14.91 -7.67
CA VAL A 155 -13.08 -13.54 -7.68
C VAL A 155 -13.52 -12.76 -8.92
N LEU A 156 -13.52 -13.40 -10.11
CA LEU A 156 -13.91 -12.77 -11.37
C LEU A 156 -15.41 -12.46 -11.46
N SER A 157 -16.26 -13.20 -10.76
CA SER A 157 -17.71 -12.96 -10.71
C SER A 157 -18.14 -11.88 -9.70
N SER A 158 -17.19 -11.14 -9.12
CA SER A 158 -17.43 -10.07 -8.14
C SER A 158 -18.18 -10.54 -6.88
N SER A 159 -17.89 -11.76 -6.43
CA SER A 159 -18.43 -12.34 -5.21
C SER A 159 -17.74 -11.78 -3.95
N SER A 160 -18.30 -12.05 -2.78
CA SER A 160 -17.80 -11.50 -1.52
C SER A 160 -16.55 -12.22 -1.00
N LEU A 161 -15.79 -11.56 -0.10
CA LEU A 161 -14.70 -12.21 0.64
C LEU A 161 -15.20 -13.36 1.53
N GLU A 162 -16.43 -13.25 2.04
CA GLU A 162 -17.06 -14.29 2.86
C GLU A 162 -17.25 -15.58 2.06
N ASP A 163 -17.72 -15.46 0.82
CA ASP A 163 -17.88 -16.64 -0.06
C ASP A 163 -16.53 -17.28 -0.40
N LEU A 164 -15.48 -16.47 -0.58
CA LEU A 164 -14.12 -16.96 -0.81
C LEU A 164 -13.60 -17.77 0.39
N MET A 165 -13.82 -17.26 1.61
CA MET A 165 -13.45 -17.95 2.84
C MET A 165 -14.25 -19.23 3.03
N ASN A 166 -15.54 -19.25 2.69
CA ASN A 166 -16.37 -20.43 2.73
C ASN A 166 -15.87 -21.52 1.78
N ILE A 167 -15.52 -21.17 0.54
CA ILE A 167 -14.95 -22.13 -0.43
C ILE A 167 -13.65 -22.74 0.12
N LEU A 168 -12.77 -21.91 0.66
CA LEU A 168 -11.50 -22.39 1.19
C LEU A 168 -11.71 -23.30 2.40
N HIS A 169 -12.58 -22.91 3.33
CA HIS A 169 -12.92 -23.71 4.50
C HIS A 169 -13.56 -25.07 4.12
N GLU A 170 -14.51 -25.08 3.18
CA GLU A 170 -15.14 -26.32 2.70
C GLU A 170 -14.13 -27.33 2.15
N GLU A 171 -13.03 -26.86 1.55
CA GLU A 171 -12.03 -27.71 0.93
C GLU A 171 -10.95 -28.21 1.90
N ILE A 172 -10.59 -27.41 2.89
CA ILE A 172 -9.51 -27.77 3.83
C ILE A 172 -10.01 -28.17 5.22
N GLU A 173 -11.28 -27.93 5.53
CA GLU A 173 -11.92 -28.21 6.83
C GLU A 173 -11.22 -27.54 8.02
N ILE A 174 -10.48 -26.44 7.77
CA ILE A 174 -9.77 -25.65 8.78
C ILE A 174 -10.43 -24.28 8.87
N PRO A 175 -10.64 -23.72 10.09
CA PRO A 175 -11.11 -22.35 10.24
C PRO A 175 -10.20 -21.36 9.51
N VAL A 176 -10.80 -20.46 8.70
CA VAL A 176 -10.09 -19.47 7.91
C VAL A 176 -10.69 -18.08 8.08
N ALA A 177 -9.86 -17.06 8.06
CA ALA A 177 -10.29 -15.67 8.07
C ALA A 177 -9.36 -14.80 7.22
N ILE A 178 -9.85 -13.64 6.82
CA ILE A 178 -9.06 -12.65 6.11
C ILE A 178 -9.17 -11.30 6.82
N SER A 179 -8.05 -10.62 6.97
CA SER A 179 -7.99 -9.27 7.54
C SER A 179 -7.43 -8.26 6.54
N ASP A 180 -7.61 -6.97 6.86
CA ASP A 180 -6.90 -5.88 6.18
C ASP A 180 -5.44 -5.75 6.70
N ASP A 181 -4.73 -4.75 6.23
CA ASP A 181 -3.34 -4.45 6.60
C ASP A 181 -3.18 -3.97 8.05
N GLU A 182 -4.27 -3.52 8.69
CA GLU A 182 -4.35 -3.16 10.11
C GLU A 182 -4.77 -4.33 11.00
N LYS A 183 -4.84 -5.56 10.47
CA LYS A 183 -5.29 -6.79 11.15
C LYS A 183 -6.78 -6.80 11.57
N LYS A 184 -7.59 -5.92 11.00
CA LYS A 184 -9.03 -5.96 11.21
C LYS A 184 -9.68 -7.02 10.34
N ILE A 185 -10.38 -7.98 10.95
CA ILE A 185 -11.03 -9.08 10.25
C ILE A 185 -12.13 -8.54 9.33
N ARG A 186 -12.05 -8.88 8.05
CA ARG A 186 -13.00 -8.50 7.00
C ARG A 186 -14.00 -9.60 6.66
N ALA A 187 -13.56 -10.85 6.71
CA ALA A 187 -14.41 -12.02 6.54
C ALA A 187 -13.82 -13.20 7.31
N ASN A 188 -14.66 -14.12 7.74
CA ASN A 188 -14.21 -15.35 8.41
C ASN A 188 -15.17 -16.50 8.14
N CYS A 189 -14.65 -17.73 8.24
CA CYS A 189 -15.40 -18.94 8.30
C CYS A 189 -14.88 -19.80 9.46
N ASP A 190 -15.74 -20.07 10.42
CA ASP A 190 -15.51 -20.92 11.59
C ASP A 190 -14.47 -20.43 12.62
N PHE A 191 -14.11 -19.14 12.59
CA PHE A 191 -13.34 -18.53 13.68
C PHE A 191 -14.27 -18.14 14.84
N ASP A 192 -13.86 -18.44 16.07
CA ASP A 192 -14.55 -18.02 17.28
C ASP A 192 -14.58 -16.49 17.42
N ARG A 193 -15.70 -15.94 17.89
CA ARG A 193 -15.84 -14.48 18.08
C ARG A 193 -14.82 -13.90 19.04
N GLU A 194 -14.48 -14.61 20.11
CA GLU A 194 -13.49 -14.19 21.11
C GLU A 194 -12.10 -14.01 20.48
N ILE A 195 -11.72 -14.91 19.57
CA ILE A 195 -10.46 -14.82 18.82
C ILE A 195 -10.48 -13.64 17.85
N ILE A 196 -11.59 -13.41 17.15
CA ILE A 196 -11.75 -12.27 16.24
C ILE A 196 -11.62 -10.95 17.02
N ASP A 197 -12.28 -10.85 18.17
CA ASP A 197 -12.22 -9.67 19.02
C ASP A 197 -10.81 -9.44 19.58
N ALA A 198 -10.10 -10.51 19.95
CA ALA A 198 -8.72 -10.43 20.39
C ALA A 198 -7.78 -9.97 19.27
N ILE A 199 -7.89 -10.50 18.07
CA ILE A 199 -7.10 -10.08 16.89
C ILE A 199 -7.36 -8.61 16.56
N ASN A 200 -8.63 -8.18 16.56
CA ASN A 200 -9.01 -6.80 16.27
C ASN A 200 -8.55 -5.78 17.33
N GLN A 201 -8.31 -6.22 18.58
CA GLN A 201 -7.90 -5.35 19.69
C GLN A 201 -6.38 -5.22 19.86
N PHE A 202 -5.62 -6.22 19.44
CA PHE A 202 -4.18 -6.30 19.65
C PHE A 202 -3.40 -6.21 18.32
N ASN A 203 -3.06 -4.97 17.93
CA ASN A 203 -2.19 -4.74 16.76
C ASN A 203 -0.76 -5.30 16.91
N ASP A 204 -0.31 -5.62 18.14
CA ASP A 204 1.04 -6.08 18.47
C ASP A 204 1.03 -7.44 19.20
N LEU A 205 0.35 -8.43 18.67
CA LEU A 205 0.54 -9.80 19.13
C LEU A 205 1.98 -10.23 18.83
N PRO A 206 2.69 -10.85 19.81
CA PRO A 206 4.06 -11.31 19.55
C PRO A 206 4.04 -12.41 18.49
N VAL A 207 4.43 -12.05 17.28
CA VAL A 207 4.57 -12.98 16.15
C VAL A 207 5.82 -13.80 16.40
N LYS A 208 5.69 -15.12 16.33
CA LYS A 208 6.78 -16.07 16.42
C LYS A 208 6.90 -16.78 15.07
N GLN A 209 8.04 -16.66 14.41
CA GLN A 209 8.30 -17.50 13.24
C GLN A 209 8.36 -18.97 13.67
N LEU A 210 7.92 -19.85 12.79
CA LEU A 210 8.02 -21.30 13.00
C LEU A 210 9.48 -21.71 13.06
N ASP A 211 9.97 -21.99 14.29
CA ASP A 211 11.40 -22.25 14.55
C ASP A 211 11.85 -23.66 14.13
N GLU A 212 10.94 -24.63 13.94
CA GLU A 212 11.29 -26.02 13.55
C GLU A 212 10.31 -26.60 12.53
N PRO A 213 10.78 -27.46 11.61
CA PRO A 213 9.92 -28.16 10.65
C PRO A 213 9.13 -29.26 11.38
N ILE A 214 7.98 -28.91 11.92
CA ILE A 214 7.10 -29.83 12.67
C ILE A 214 6.15 -30.60 11.73
N VAL A 215 6.13 -30.28 10.44
CA VAL A 215 5.08 -30.70 9.51
C VAL A 215 5.66 -31.44 8.31
N PRO A 216 4.97 -32.46 7.77
CA PRO A 216 5.42 -33.25 6.63
C PRO A 216 5.77 -32.41 5.38
N TYR A 217 5.24 -31.22 5.25
CA TYR A 217 5.39 -30.32 4.09
C TYR A 217 6.18 -29.05 4.40
N SER A 218 7.07 -29.10 5.37
CA SER A 218 8.00 -28.00 5.70
C SER A 218 8.90 -27.56 4.52
N GLU A 219 9.04 -28.39 3.50
CA GLU A 219 9.75 -28.08 2.25
C GLU A 219 8.90 -27.24 1.27
N HIS A 220 7.60 -27.06 1.51
CA HIS A 220 6.76 -26.23 0.65
C HIS A 220 7.20 -24.76 0.74
N PRO A 221 7.38 -24.04 -0.38
CA PRO A 221 7.85 -22.64 -0.38
C PRO A 221 7.01 -21.71 0.51
N LEU A 222 5.70 -21.94 0.57
CA LEU A 222 4.80 -21.15 1.38
C LEU A 222 5.05 -21.30 2.88
N TYR A 223 5.58 -22.44 3.33
CA TYR A 223 5.82 -22.72 4.74
C TYR A 223 6.74 -21.70 5.41
N GLN A 224 7.75 -21.21 4.70
CA GLN A 224 8.69 -20.21 5.20
C GLN A 224 8.06 -18.81 5.38
N HIS A 225 6.87 -18.59 4.87
CA HIS A 225 6.12 -17.34 4.94
C HIS A 225 4.95 -17.41 5.91
N ILE A 226 4.80 -18.53 6.64
CA ILE A 226 3.78 -18.69 7.66
C ILE A 226 4.32 -18.13 8.98
N ASP A 227 3.63 -17.13 9.50
CA ASP A 227 3.85 -16.61 10.85
C ASP A 227 2.83 -17.24 11.80
N GLN A 228 3.21 -17.45 13.07
CA GLN A 228 2.33 -17.98 14.10
C GLN A 228 2.27 -17.08 15.32
N TYR A 229 1.12 -17.05 15.96
CA TYR A 229 0.92 -16.38 17.24
C TYR A 229 -0.12 -17.12 18.08
N ILE A 230 -0.09 -16.90 19.38
CA ILE A 230 -0.99 -17.56 20.32
C ILE A 230 -2.05 -16.55 20.77
N VAL A 231 -3.32 -16.94 20.61
CA VAL A 231 -4.49 -16.18 21.06
C VAL A 231 -5.29 -17.12 21.97
N ASP A 232 -5.47 -16.76 23.23
CA ASP A 232 -6.25 -17.54 24.21
C ASP A 232 -5.91 -19.05 24.25
N GLU A 233 -4.61 -19.35 24.31
CA GLU A 233 -4.04 -20.72 24.30
C GLU A 233 -4.20 -21.49 22.97
N LYS A 234 -4.82 -20.90 21.93
CA LYS A 234 -4.91 -21.47 20.59
C LYS A 234 -3.85 -20.89 19.68
N THR A 235 -3.24 -21.73 18.85
CA THR A 235 -2.27 -21.27 17.86
C THR A 235 -2.97 -20.84 16.59
N CYS A 236 -2.79 -19.59 16.21
CA CYS A 236 -3.26 -19.03 14.96
C CYS A 236 -2.07 -18.85 14.01
N TYR A 237 -2.28 -19.16 12.75
CA TYR A 237 -1.29 -19.00 11.69
C TYR A 237 -1.74 -17.91 10.74
N GLU A 238 -0.78 -17.16 10.20
CA GLU A 238 -1.04 -16.11 9.23
C GLU A 238 -0.10 -16.14 8.04
N LEU A 239 -0.62 -15.76 6.89
CA LEU A 239 0.11 -15.54 5.65
C LEU A 239 -0.14 -14.13 5.17
N THR A 240 0.92 -13.37 4.94
CA THR A 240 0.79 -12.00 4.44
C THR A 240 0.38 -11.99 2.97
N ILE A 241 -0.66 -11.23 2.66
CA ILE A 241 -1.17 -11.04 1.30
C ILE A 241 -0.48 -9.82 0.68
N TYR A 242 0.28 -10.04 -0.39
CA TYR A 242 0.91 -8.98 -1.17
C TYR A 242 0.28 -8.81 -2.54
N SER A 243 0.10 -7.56 -2.96
CA SER A 243 -0.27 -7.20 -4.33
C SER A 243 0.51 -5.97 -4.76
N ASN A 244 1.14 -5.99 -5.94
CA ASN A 244 1.99 -4.90 -6.44
C ASN A 244 3.05 -4.43 -5.41
N HIS A 245 3.73 -5.36 -4.74
CA HIS A 245 4.73 -5.11 -3.70
C HIS A 245 4.19 -4.38 -2.44
N LYS A 246 2.89 -4.19 -2.34
CA LYS A 246 2.23 -3.59 -1.18
C LYS A 246 1.48 -4.67 -0.40
N LYS A 247 1.63 -4.64 0.92
CA LYS A 247 0.84 -5.47 1.83
C LYS A 247 -0.62 -5.04 1.75
N GLN A 248 -1.53 -6.01 1.59
CA GLN A 248 -2.96 -5.79 1.48
C GLN A 248 -3.72 -6.29 2.70
N GLY A 249 -3.17 -7.26 3.41
CA GLY A 249 -3.81 -7.88 4.54
C GLY A 249 -3.18 -9.23 4.87
N TYR A 250 -3.94 -10.06 5.58
CA TYR A 250 -3.47 -11.36 6.03
C TYR A 250 -4.54 -12.42 5.84
N LEU A 251 -4.13 -13.61 5.39
CA LEU A 251 -4.92 -14.83 5.42
C LEU A 251 -4.59 -15.58 6.71
N LEU A 252 -5.59 -15.79 7.55
CA LEU A 252 -5.49 -16.40 8.86
C LEU A 252 -6.10 -17.80 8.82
N PHE A 253 -5.49 -18.77 9.51
CA PHE A 253 -6.01 -20.13 9.59
C PHE A 253 -5.62 -20.81 10.90
N MET A 254 -6.44 -21.76 11.36
CA MET A 254 -6.28 -22.42 12.66
C MET A 254 -6.50 -23.92 12.53
N PRO A 255 -5.46 -24.71 12.15
CA PRO A 255 -5.55 -26.16 12.21
C PRO A 255 -5.64 -26.65 13.67
N GLU A 256 -6.32 -27.75 13.92
CA GLU A 256 -6.36 -28.37 15.25
C GLU A 256 -5.01 -28.90 15.68
N LYS A 257 -4.25 -29.44 14.72
CA LYS A 257 -2.89 -29.97 14.90
C LYS A 257 -1.99 -29.51 13.77
N PRO A 258 -0.69 -29.36 14.01
CA PRO A 258 0.26 -29.01 12.94
C PRO A 258 0.29 -30.01 11.79
N GLU A 259 -0.02 -31.30 12.05
CA GLU A 259 -0.07 -32.36 11.04
C GLU A 259 -1.24 -32.19 10.05
N ASP A 260 -2.26 -31.41 10.38
CA ASP A 260 -3.39 -31.11 9.49
C ASP A 260 -2.96 -30.24 8.31
N LEU A 261 -1.79 -29.58 8.38
CA LEU A 261 -1.16 -28.87 7.29
C LEU A 261 -0.49 -29.85 6.32
N ASP A 262 -1.32 -30.64 5.65
CA ASP A 262 -0.86 -31.60 4.65
C ASP A 262 -0.57 -30.94 3.29
N TRP A 263 -0.13 -31.74 2.32
CA TRP A 263 0.17 -31.28 0.96
C TRP A 263 -1.01 -30.54 0.31
N TYR A 264 -2.23 -31.06 0.46
CA TYR A 264 -3.41 -30.48 -0.17
C TYR A 264 -3.78 -29.14 0.47
N VAL A 265 -3.73 -29.07 1.80
CA VAL A 265 -3.97 -27.85 2.57
C VAL A 265 -2.98 -26.77 2.20
N MET A 266 -1.69 -27.10 2.06
CA MET A 266 -0.65 -26.11 1.67
C MET A 266 -0.91 -25.54 0.27
N HIS A 267 -1.25 -26.38 -0.70
CA HIS A 267 -1.60 -25.89 -2.04
C HIS A 267 -2.95 -25.15 -2.06
N ALA A 268 -3.92 -25.56 -1.27
CA ALA A 268 -5.18 -24.84 -1.13
C ALA A 268 -4.96 -23.44 -0.53
N LEU A 269 -4.11 -23.32 0.49
CA LEU A 269 -3.71 -22.03 1.07
C LEU A 269 -2.97 -21.16 0.05
N GLU A 270 -2.07 -21.72 -0.77
CA GLU A 270 -1.39 -21.01 -1.85
C GLU A 270 -2.37 -20.43 -2.88
N HIS A 271 -3.33 -21.26 -3.32
CA HIS A 271 -4.38 -20.80 -4.23
C HIS A 271 -5.33 -19.80 -3.58
N GLY A 272 -5.67 -20.01 -2.31
CA GLY A 272 -6.45 -19.06 -1.50
C GLY A 272 -5.75 -17.72 -1.36
N LEU A 273 -4.45 -17.71 -1.04
CA LEU A 273 -3.62 -16.51 -0.94
C LEU A 273 -3.61 -15.74 -2.27
N THR A 274 -3.44 -16.46 -3.39
CA THR A 274 -3.45 -15.87 -4.73
C THR A 274 -4.82 -15.27 -5.06
N ALA A 275 -5.91 -15.96 -4.74
CA ALA A 275 -7.28 -15.47 -4.94
C ALA A 275 -7.57 -14.23 -4.08
N CYS A 276 -7.14 -14.22 -2.81
CA CYS A 276 -7.25 -13.06 -1.94
C CYS A 276 -6.46 -11.86 -2.47
N ALA A 277 -5.23 -12.08 -2.94
CA ALA A 277 -4.42 -11.02 -3.54
C ALA A 277 -5.09 -10.42 -4.78
N LEU A 278 -5.68 -11.26 -5.64
CA LEU A 278 -6.41 -10.80 -6.82
C LEU A 278 -7.71 -10.07 -6.43
N TYR A 279 -8.42 -10.54 -5.41
CA TYR A 279 -9.61 -9.85 -4.89
C TYR A 279 -9.26 -8.43 -4.44
N PHE A 280 -8.25 -8.26 -3.59
CA PHE A 280 -7.81 -6.93 -3.15
C PHE A 280 -7.33 -6.06 -4.32
N LEU A 281 -6.66 -6.66 -5.31
CA LEU A 281 -6.25 -5.93 -6.51
C LEU A 281 -7.45 -5.38 -7.28
N THR A 282 -8.50 -6.20 -7.46
CA THR A 282 -9.72 -5.78 -8.17
C THR A 282 -10.51 -4.75 -7.37
N GLU A 283 -10.65 -4.94 -6.06
CA GLU A 283 -11.29 -3.99 -5.15
C GLU A 283 -10.59 -2.62 -5.21
N ASN A 284 -9.27 -2.61 -5.04
CA ASN A 284 -8.47 -1.38 -5.14
C ASN A 284 -8.59 -0.71 -6.53
N ALA A 285 -8.64 -1.49 -7.62
CA ALA A 285 -8.81 -0.96 -8.96
C ALA A 285 -10.18 -0.31 -9.16
N VAL A 286 -11.24 -0.89 -8.61
CA VAL A 286 -12.59 -0.32 -8.63
C VAL A 286 -12.63 0.97 -7.80
N GLU A 287 -12.12 0.95 -6.57
CA GLU A 287 -12.03 2.12 -5.70
C GLU A 287 -11.24 3.26 -6.36
N MET A 288 -10.07 2.97 -6.93
CA MET A 288 -9.26 3.96 -7.64
C MET A 288 -9.98 4.51 -8.88
N THR A 289 -10.76 3.70 -9.57
CA THR A 289 -11.54 4.15 -10.71
C THR A 289 -12.68 5.08 -10.27
N GLU A 290 -13.35 4.75 -9.17
CA GLU A 290 -14.39 5.60 -8.57
C GLU A 290 -13.80 6.95 -8.11
N ILE A 291 -12.65 6.93 -7.42
CA ILE A 291 -11.93 8.14 -7.02
C ILE A 291 -11.60 9.00 -8.25
N ARG A 292 -11.03 8.41 -9.32
CA ARG A 292 -10.71 9.16 -10.55
C ARG A 292 -11.93 9.76 -11.22
N LEU A 293 -13.05 9.04 -11.24
CA LEU A 293 -14.31 9.57 -11.80
C LEU A 293 -14.83 10.74 -10.98
N LYS A 294 -14.76 10.65 -9.65
CA LYS A 294 -15.12 11.73 -8.72
C LYS A 294 -14.18 12.93 -8.88
N ASP A 295 -12.87 12.70 -8.92
CA ASP A 295 -11.86 13.73 -9.15
C ASP A 295 -12.09 14.49 -10.44
N ASN A 296 -12.19 13.78 -11.56
CA ASN A 296 -12.45 14.39 -12.85
C ASN A 296 -13.74 15.23 -12.84
N PHE A 297 -14.79 14.74 -12.18
CA PHE A 297 -16.04 15.46 -12.09
C PHE A 297 -15.90 16.75 -11.27
N VAL A 298 -15.23 16.70 -10.12
CA VAL A 298 -14.97 17.88 -9.27
C VAL A 298 -14.14 18.93 -10.02
N MET A 299 -13.08 18.49 -10.74
CA MET A 299 -12.28 19.40 -11.56
C MET A 299 -13.07 20.01 -12.72
N GLN A 300 -13.95 19.25 -13.36
CA GLN A 300 -14.86 19.78 -14.37
C GLN A 300 -15.81 20.82 -13.80
N LEU A 301 -16.39 20.58 -12.60
CA LEU A 301 -17.21 21.57 -11.90
C LEU A 301 -16.43 22.86 -11.61
N ALA A 302 -15.17 22.72 -11.17
CA ALA A 302 -14.30 23.84 -10.83
C ALA A 302 -13.83 24.64 -12.05
N LYS A 303 -13.38 23.95 -13.12
CA LYS A 303 -12.62 24.59 -14.21
C LYS A 303 -13.37 24.72 -15.53
N GLU A 304 -14.36 23.86 -15.82
CA GLU A 304 -14.98 23.78 -17.15
C GLU A 304 -16.44 24.21 -17.18
N PHE A 305 -17.25 23.82 -16.19
CA PHE A 305 -18.67 24.01 -16.22
C PHE A 305 -19.09 25.42 -15.78
N LYS A 306 -19.08 26.35 -16.71
CA LYS A 306 -19.57 27.71 -16.47
C LYS A 306 -21.08 27.76 -16.23
N GLN A 307 -21.82 26.74 -16.68
CA GLN A 307 -23.27 26.57 -16.46
C GLN A 307 -23.54 25.09 -16.17
N ILE A 308 -24.37 24.84 -15.17
CA ILE A 308 -24.76 23.48 -14.78
C ILE A 308 -26.13 23.18 -15.42
N ASP A 309 -26.14 22.16 -16.29
CA ASP A 309 -27.34 21.65 -16.93
C ASP A 309 -27.90 20.41 -16.23
N SER A 310 -29.03 19.89 -16.68
CA SER A 310 -29.65 18.68 -16.12
C SER A 310 -28.77 17.44 -16.22
N LYS A 311 -27.88 17.38 -17.21
CA LYS A 311 -26.97 16.24 -17.39
C LYS A 311 -25.87 16.24 -16.32
N ILE A 312 -25.38 17.43 -15.96
CA ILE A 312 -24.38 17.60 -14.90
C ILE A 312 -24.98 17.25 -13.55
N TYR A 313 -26.23 17.66 -13.29
CA TYR A 313 -26.98 17.26 -12.08
C TYR A 313 -27.08 15.72 -12.00
N SER A 314 -27.56 15.07 -13.07
CA SER A 314 -27.70 13.62 -13.10
C SER A 314 -26.35 12.90 -12.93
N LYS A 315 -25.26 13.44 -13.48
CA LYS A 315 -23.91 12.91 -13.29
C LYS A 315 -23.45 13.06 -11.84
N GLY A 316 -23.74 14.21 -11.20
CA GLY A 316 -23.48 14.44 -9.79
C GLY A 316 -24.20 13.41 -8.90
N ASP A 317 -25.50 13.24 -9.13
CA ASP A 317 -26.33 12.26 -8.38
C ASP A 317 -25.79 10.83 -8.50
N LEU A 318 -25.36 10.41 -9.70
CA LEU A 318 -24.74 9.10 -9.91
C LEU A 318 -23.42 8.91 -9.13
N LEU A 319 -22.69 10.00 -8.91
CA LEU A 319 -21.45 10.00 -8.11
C LEU A 319 -21.70 10.21 -6.61
N GLY A 320 -22.97 10.33 -6.20
CA GLY A 320 -23.38 10.55 -4.81
C GLY A 320 -23.27 12.01 -4.34
N TYR A 321 -23.16 12.97 -5.27
CA TYR A 321 -23.04 14.40 -4.99
C TYR A 321 -24.37 15.13 -5.21
N ASP A 322 -24.79 15.89 -4.21
CA ASP A 322 -25.98 16.74 -4.28
C ASP A 322 -25.59 18.18 -4.62
N LEU A 323 -25.66 18.51 -5.91
CA LEU A 323 -25.28 19.82 -6.41
C LEU A 323 -26.32 20.92 -6.12
N SER A 324 -27.43 20.59 -5.49
CA SER A 324 -28.47 21.59 -5.09
C SER A 324 -28.12 22.32 -3.79
N LEU A 325 -27.17 21.79 -3.01
CA LEU A 325 -26.71 22.38 -1.76
C LEU A 325 -25.77 23.57 -2.00
N GLN A 326 -25.56 24.35 -0.94
CA GLN A 326 -24.60 25.45 -0.96
C GLN A 326 -23.22 24.95 -0.57
N TYR A 327 -22.20 25.33 -1.33
CA TYR A 327 -20.82 24.93 -1.10
C TYR A 327 -19.88 26.15 -1.06
N ALA A 328 -18.90 26.10 -0.16
CA ALA A 328 -17.70 26.91 -0.26
C ALA A 328 -16.65 26.16 -1.07
N CYS A 329 -15.96 26.82 -1.98
CA CYS A 329 -14.80 26.28 -2.66
C CYS A 329 -13.54 26.64 -1.88
N ILE A 330 -12.71 25.65 -1.60
CA ILE A 330 -11.43 25.78 -0.93
C ILE A 330 -10.39 25.23 -1.90
N VAL A 331 -9.42 26.05 -2.26
CA VAL A 331 -8.29 25.65 -3.12
C VAL A 331 -7.03 25.72 -2.29
N GLY A 332 -6.26 24.64 -2.31
CA GLY A 332 -5.01 24.52 -1.57
C GLY A 332 -3.84 24.16 -2.48
N ASP A 333 -2.71 24.83 -2.30
CA ASP A 333 -1.42 24.41 -2.83
C ASP A 333 -0.54 23.94 -1.67
N TYR A 334 0.14 22.82 -1.84
CA TYR A 334 1.09 22.37 -0.83
C TYR A 334 2.46 23.00 -1.04
N ILE A 335 3.11 23.34 0.04
CA ILE A 335 4.46 23.89 0.08
C ILE A 335 5.36 22.86 0.76
N ASP A 336 6.34 22.35 0.04
CA ASP A 336 7.37 21.48 0.61
C ASP A 336 8.53 22.33 1.10
N GLU A 337 8.73 22.39 2.41
CA GLU A 337 9.81 23.17 3.02
C GLU A 337 11.20 22.70 2.57
N GLN A 338 11.35 21.45 2.15
CA GLN A 338 12.63 20.91 1.66
C GLN A 338 12.94 21.32 0.21
N GLN A 339 11.95 21.66 -0.60
CA GLN A 339 12.16 22.15 -1.97
C GLN A 339 12.56 23.63 -2.04
N VAL A 340 12.27 24.41 -1.02
CA VAL A 340 12.65 25.85 -0.97
C VAL A 340 14.17 26.00 -0.85
N GLU A 341 14.89 25.06 -0.24
CA GLU A 341 16.35 25.09 -0.11
C GLU A 341 17.10 24.50 -1.34
N THR A 342 16.42 23.74 -2.21
CA THR A 342 17.07 23.03 -3.34
C THR A 342 16.79 23.63 -4.73
N SER A 343 16.15 24.79 -4.83
CA SER A 343 15.87 25.44 -6.12
C SER A 343 17.10 25.97 -6.89
N TRP A 344 18.32 25.55 -6.52
CA TRP A 344 19.57 25.90 -7.17
C TRP A 344 20.35 24.74 -7.81
N SER A 345 19.77 23.56 -7.91
CA SER A 345 20.36 22.45 -8.66
C SER A 345 19.32 21.86 -9.63
N GLU A 346 19.32 22.39 -10.85
CA GLU A 346 18.77 21.71 -12.03
C GLU A 346 19.56 20.39 -12.21
N GLU A 347 18.90 19.27 -12.00
CA GLU A 347 19.24 17.88 -12.31
C GLU A 347 19.02 17.01 -11.08
N GLN A 348 17.75 16.55 -10.87
CA GLN A 348 17.52 15.20 -10.35
C GLN A 348 16.02 14.86 -10.32
N ASP A 349 15.72 13.78 -11.00
CA ASP A 349 14.63 12.81 -10.86
C ASP A 349 13.21 13.31 -10.54
N GLN A 350 12.33 13.03 -11.52
CA GLN A 350 10.88 13.10 -11.35
C GLN A 350 10.48 12.34 -10.07
N PRO A 351 9.67 12.94 -9.18
CA PRO A 351 9.16 12.23 -8.03
C PRO A 351 8.40 10.98 -8.50
N ASP A 352 8.73 9.87 -7.88
CA ASP A 352 8.17 8.56 -8.17
C ASP A 352 6.63 8.66 -8.19
N HIS A 353 6.00 8.32 -9.30
CA HIS A 353 4.54 8.41 -9.48
C HIS A 353 3.77 7.65 -8.39
N SER A 354 4.40 6.70 -7.71
CA SER A 354 3.84 5.96 -6.58
C SER A 354 3.66 6.82 -5.32
N SER A 355 4.54 7.78 -5.06
CA SER A 355 4.48 8.65 -3.87
C SER A 355 3.38 9.72 -4.00
N LEU A 356 3.19 10.30 -5.18
CA LEU A 356 2.12 11.28 -5.43
C LEU A 356 0.72 10.66 -5.40
N HIS A 357 0.58 9.41 -5.87
CA HIS A 357 -0.70 8.69 -5.78
C HIS A 357 -1.07 8.36 -4.33
N SER A 358 -0.10 7.98 -3.53
CA SER A 358 -0.32 7.72 -2.11
C SER A 358 -0.71 9.00 -1.36
N LEU A 359 -0.04 10.13 -1.65
CA LEU A 359 -0.35 11.43 -1.09
C LEU A 359 -1.79 11.87 -1.42
N ASN A 360 -2.21 11.74 -2.69
CA ASN A 360 -3.57 12.03 -3.13
C ASN A 360 -4.61 11.23 -2.33
N TYR A 361 -4.41 9.93 -2.24
CA TYR A 361 -5.33 9.06 -1.50
C TYR A 361 -5.46 9.48 -0.02
N TYR A 362 -4.35 9.77 0.66
CA TYR A 362 -4.37 10.22 2.05
C TYR A 362 -5.08 11.55 2.23
N ILE A 363 -4.79 12.54 1.40
CA ILE A 363 -5.42 13.87 1.47
C ILE A 363 -6.94 13.72 1.29
N GLN A 364 -7.40 12.95 0.31
CA GLN A 364 -8.82 12.74 0.08
C GLN A 364 -9.51 11.97 1.21
N LYS A 365 -8.85 10.97 1.77
CA LYS A 365 -9.34 10.22 2.94
C LYS A 365 -9.56 11.16 4.13
N GLU A 366 -8.60 12.04 4.42
CA GLU A 366 -8.71 12.98 5.53
C GLU A 366 -9.77 14.08 5.29
N ILE A 367 -9.92 14.56 4.07
CA ILE A 367 -10.98 15.49 3.67
C ILE A 367 -12.36 14.87 3.91
N ASN A 368 -12.56 13.64 3.43
CA ASN A 368 -13.83 12.93 3.59
C ASN A 368 -14.14 12.65 5.07
N HIS A 369 -13.12 12.24 5.85
CA HIS A 369 -13.28 12.00 7.27
C HIS A 369 -13.65 13.26 8.05
N ALA A 370 -12.99 14.40 7.76
CA ALA A 370 -13.33 15.69 8.37
C ALA A 370 -14.77 16.11 8.04
N GLY A 371 -15.20 15.93 6.79
CA GLY A 371 -16.57 16.19 6.37
C GLY A 371 -17.59 15.33 7.13
N GLN A 372 -17.35 14.04 7.25
CA GLN A 372 -18.20 13.11 7.99
C GLN A 372 -18.31 13.47 9.49
N GLN A 373 -17.18 13.80 10.13
CA GLN A 373 -17.18 14.24 11.53
C GLN A 373 -18.00 15.51 11.76
N MET A 374 -17.95 16.44 10.82
CA MET A 374 -18.75 17.67 10.85
C MET A 374 -20.19 17.47 10.37
N ARG A 375 -20.54 16.25 9.89
CA ARG A 375 -21.82 15.96 9.24
C ARG A 375 -22.11 16.91 8.06
N ARG A 376 -21.06 17.18 7.27
CA ARG A 376 -21.11 18.03 6.06
C ARG A 376 -20.68 17.20 4.86
N ARG A 377 -21.32 17.43 3.73
CA ARG A 377 -20.92 16.82 2.47
C ARG A 377 -19.69 17.52 1.93
N THR A 378 -18.79 16.74 1.37
CA THR A 378 -17.57 17.22 0.73
C THR A 378 -17.45 16.62 -0.66
N MET A 379 -16.97 17.41 -1.60
CA MET A 379 -16.51 16.96 -2.91
C MET A 379 -15.07 17.43 -3.05
N SER A 380 -14.13 16.55 -3.30
CA SER A 380 -12.72 16.91 -3.36
C SER A 380 -12.02 16.30 -4.56
N SER A 381 -10.98 16.96 -5.02
CA SER A 381 -10.06 16.49 -6.04
C SER A 381 -8.65 16.97 -5.75
N PHE A 382 -7.69 16.18 -6.17
CA PHE A 382 -6.27 16.51 -6.08
C PHE A 382 -5.62 16.28 -7.45
N GLU A 383 -5.12 17.34 -8.06
CA GLU A 383 -4.43 17.25 -9.36
C GLU A 383 -3.19 18.14 -9.40
N LYS A 384 -2.03 17.57 -9.73
CA LYS A 384 -0.76 18.29 -9.93
C LYS A 384 -0.35 19.21 -8.76
N GLY A 385 -0.62 18.77 -7.52
CA GLY A 385 -0.31 19.55 -6.32
C GLY A 385 -1.41 20.50 -5.87
N GLU A 386 -2.45 20.71 -6.67
CA GLU A 386 -3.62 21.52 -6.32
C GLU A 386 -4.69 20.64 -5.68
N VAL A 387 -5.16 21.04 -4.50
CA VAL A 387 -6.31 20.45 -3.81
C VAL A 387 -7.52 21.35 -4.05
N VAL A 388 -8.62 20.80 -4.56
CA VAL A 388 -9.89 21.51 -4.71
C VAL A 388 -10.93 20.81 -3.84
N ILE A 389 -11.57 21.55 -2.94
CA ILE A 389 -12.61 21.05 -2.04
C ILE A 389 -13.85 21.92 -2.17
N PHE A 390 -15.00 21.30 -2.39
CA PHE A 390 -16.30 21.93 -2.18
C PHE A 390 -16.89 21.41 -0.89
N LEU A 391 -16.97 22.27 0.12
CA LEU A 391 -17.51 21.97 1.46
C LEU A 391 -18.93 22.53 1.56
N GLU A 392 -19.89 21.68 1.95
CA GLU A 392 -21.26 22.12 2.27
C GLU A 392 -21.26 23.15 3.39
N ILE A 393 -21.91 24.29 3.16
CA ILE A 393 -22.02 25.39 4.12
C ILE A 393 -23.49 25.79 4.32
N GLU A 394 -23.77 26.51 5.42
CA GLU A 394 -25.01 27.20 5.67
C GLU A 394 -24.84 28.71 5.45
N ASP A 395 -25.93 29.41 5.24
CA ASP A 395 -25.93 30.86 4.97
C ASP A 395 -25.23 31.73 6.02
N GLN A 396 -25.23 31.26 7.28
CA GLN A 396 -24.62 32.01 8.39
C GLN A 396 -23.44 31.26 9.01
N GLY A 397 -22.31 31.95 9.18
CA GLY A 397 -21.15 31.43 9.88
C GLY A 397 -20.20 30.57 9.04
N HIS A 398 -20.27 30.68 7.71
CA HIS A 398 -19.45 29.92 6.76
C HIS A 398 -17.95 30.01 7.03
N GLN A 399 -17.39 31.19 7.39
CA GLN A 399 -15.98 31.33 7.72
C GLN A 399 -15.56 30.46 8.91
N LYS A 400 -16.40 30.37 9.95
CA LYS A 400 -16.12 29.51 11.11
C LYS A 400 -16.15 28.03 10.73
N THR A 401 -17.12 27.64 9.89
CA THR A 401 -17.25 26.26 9.39
C THR A 401 -16.04 25.87 8.57
N VAL A 402 -15.61 26.70 7.63
CA VAL A 402 -14.43 26.44 6.79
C VAL A 402 -13.15 26.39 7.65
N ASN A 403 -12.95 27.33 8.56
CA ASN A 403 -11.78 27.33 9.43
C ASN A 403 -11.73 26.08 10.31
N HIS A 404 -12.85 25.67 10.92
CA HIS A 404 -12.90 24.47 11.72
C HIS A 404 -12.58 23.20 10.90
N PHE A 405 -13.10 23.12 9.67
CA PHE A 405 -12.83 22.04 8.75
C PHE A 405 -11.34 21.97 8.39
N LEU A 406 -10.72 23.09 8.05
CA LEU A 406 -9.30 23.16 7.75
C LEU A 406 -8.41 22.85 8.97
N ASP A 407 -8.79 23.30 10.16
CA ASP A 407 -8.09 22.95 11.40
C ASP A 407 -8.03 21.42 11.64
N MET A 408 -9.12 20.72 11.30
CA MET A 408 -9.18 19.27 11.41
C MET A 408 -8.26 18.58 10.40
N ILE A 409 -8.26 19.03 9.15
CA ILE A 409 -7.44 18.46 8.07
C ILE A 409 -5.96 18.73 8.34
N GLU A 410 -5.58 19.98 8.59
CA GLU A 410 -4.18 20.37 8.80
C GLU A 410 -3.55 19.63 9.98
N ARG A 411 -4.28 19.47 11.09
CA ARG A 411 -3.80 18.74 12.26
C ARG A 411 -3.44 17.29 11.91
N ARG A 412 -4.31 16.60 11.16
CA ARG A 412 -4.11 15.21 10.78
C ARG A 412 -3.03 15.04 9.72
N LEU A 413 -2.99 15.95 8.74
CA LEU A 413 -1.96 15.93 7.71
C LEU A 413 -0.59 16.22 8.32
N HIS A 414 -0.50 17.11 9.30
CA HIS A 414 0.76 17.38 10.01
C HIS A 414 1.30 16.15 10.77
N ASP A 415 0.40 15.36 11.38
CA ASP A 415 0.79 14.15 12.11
C ASP A 415 1.32 13.04 11.18
N GLN A 416 0.86 13.00 9.92
CA GLN A 416 1.21 11.95 8.95
C GLN A 416 2.24 12.38 7.90
N LEU A 417 2.29 13.67 7.58
CA LEU A 417 3.13 14.25 6.52
C LEU A 417 4.01 15.34 7.11
N ALA A 418 5.07 14.92 7.81
CA ALA A 418 6.01 15.85 8.43
C ALA A 418 6.68 16.75 7.35
N GLY A 419 6.60 18.10 7.52
CA GLY A 419 7.21 19.06 6.60
C GLY A 419 6.34 19.54 5.45
N VAL A 420 5.08 19.09 5.35
CA VAL A 420 4.12 19.58 4.35
C VAL A 420 3.20 20.61 4.97
N THR A 421 3.21 21.82 4.42
CA THR A 421 2.26 22.90 4.78
C THR A 421 1.40 23.29 3.59
N PHE A 422 0.17 23.73 3.88
CA PHE A 422 -0.78 24.16 2.84
C PHE A 422 -1.07 25.65 2.97
N ALA A 423 -1.17 26.32 1.82
CA ALA A 423 -1.81 27.61 1.70
C ALA A 423 -3.21 27.42 1.10
N TRP A 424 -4.21 28.10 1.67
CA TRP A 424 -5.61 27.93 1.29
C TRP A 424 -6.25 29.23 0.82
N GLY A 425 -6.84 29.20 -0.36
CA GLY A 425 -7.74 30.24 -0.83
C GLY A 425 -9.19 29.79 -0.73
N ILE A 426 -10.08 30.65 -0.25
CA ILE A 426 -11.49 30.30 -0.01
C ILE A 426 -12.39 31.26 -0.78
N GLY A 427 -13.23 30.70 -1.68
CA GLY A 427 -14.28 31.36 -2.39
C GLY A 427 -15.63 30.95 -1.86
N ILE A 428 -16.47 31.91 -1.49
CA ILE A 428 -17.82 31.65 -0.99
C ILE A 428 -18.82 32.37 -1.91
N HIS A 429 -19.54 31.53 -2.66
CA HIS A 429 -20.60 32.04 -3.53
C HIS A 429 -21.93 31.43 -3.11
N ASN A 430 -22.88 32.28 -2.77
CA ASN A 430 -24.08 31.88 -2.06
C ASN A 430 -25.28 31.53 -2.91
N GLN A 431 -25.32 31.76 -4.23
CA GLN A 431 -26.53 31.51 -5.03
C GLN A 431 -26.28 31.20 -6.50
N GLY A 432 -26.95 30.14 -6.98
CA GLY A 432 -27.24 29.89 -8.39
C GLY A 432 -26.36 28.88 -9.13
N LEU A 433 -26.81 28.54 -10.33
CA LEU A 433 -26.23 27.50 -11.23
C LEU A 433 -24.79 27.75 -11.70
N HIS A 434 -24.20 28.91 -11.39
CA HIS A 434 -22.84 29.29 -11.77
C HIS A 434 -21.83 29.18 -10.60
N SER A 435 -22.28 28.64 -9.46
CA SER A 435 -21.57 28.80 -8.20
C SER A 435 -20.24 28.08 -8.13
N PHE A 436 -20.12 26.88 -8.69
CA PHE A 436 -18.90 26.06 -8.57
C PHE A 436 -17.70 26.66 -9.32
N TYR A 437 -17.88 26.97 -10.61
CA TYR A 437 -16.80 27.58 -11.41
C TYR A 437 -16.39 28.95 -10.84
N GLN A 438 -17.35 29.80 -10.51
CA GLN A 438 -17.07 31.12 -9.99
C GLN A 438 -16.44 31.07 -8.61
N SER A 439 -16.93 30.22 -7.71
CA SER A 439 -16.36 29.99 -6.38
C SER A 439 -14.92 29.46 -6.45
N TYR A 440 -14.62 28.59 -7.43
CA TYR A 440 -13.25 28.16 -7.69
C TYR A 440 -12.35 29.31 -8.16
N GLN A 441 -12.82 30.15 -9.12
CA GLN A 441 -12.04 31.31 -9.58
C GLN A 441 -11.77 32.31 -8.45
N GLU A 442 -12.72 32.50 -7.57
CA GLU A 442 -12.58 33.33 -6.38
C GLU A 442 -11.57 32.74 -5.38
N ALA A 443 -11.68 31.43 -5.10
CA ALA A 443 -10.76 30.71 -4.23
C ALA A 443 -9.32 30.74 -4.77
N ARG A 444 -9.15 30.49 -6.07
CA ARG A 444 -7.84 30.52 -6.72
C ARG A 444 -7.23 31.91 -6.67
N THR A 445 -8.01 32.96 -6.97
CA THR A 445 -7.57 34.35 -6.86
C THR A 445 -7.13 34.70 -5.43
N ALA A 446 -7.86 34.22 -4.43
CA ALA A 446 -7.48 34.45 -3.03
C ALA A 446 -6.16 33.76 -2.66
N LEU A 447 -5.97 32.53 -3.15
CA LEU A 447 -4.74 31.76 -2.95
C LEU A 447 -3.54 32.41 -3.63
N ASP A 448 -3.66 32.79 -4.91
CA ASP A 448 -2.59 33.43 -5.68
C ASP A 448 -2.13 34.72 -4.99
N LEU A 449 -3.08 35.54 -4.52
CA LEU A 449 -2.78 36.77 -3.77
C LEU A 449 -2.11 36.52 -2.43
N TYR A 450 -2.37 35.39 -1.79
CA TYR A 450 -1.72 35.01 -0.54
C TYR A 450 -0.28 34.54 -0.76
N VAL A 451 -0.06 33.64 -1.72
CA VAL A 451 1.26 33.10 -2.03
C VAL A 451 2.25 34.20 -2.46
N GLU A 452 1.75 35.22 -3.17
CA GLU A 452 2.56 36.39 -3.56
C GLU A 452 3.01 37.25 -2.37
N GLN A 453 2.29 37.23 -1.24
CA GLN A 453 2.55 38.10 -0.10
C GLN A 453 3.29 37.46 1.06
N GLU A 454 3.06 36.17 1.29
CA GLU A 454 3.59 35.44 2.45
C GLU A 454 4.19 34.10 2.02
N SER A 455 5.39 33.79 2.50
CA SER A 455 6.16 32.61 2.08
C SER A 455 5.73 31.30 2.76
N PHE A 456 4.80 31.31 3.73
CA PHE A 456 4.42 30.14 4.54
C PHE A 456 2.92 30.03 4.75
N GLY A 457 2.42 28.79 4.86
CA GLY A 457 1.04 28.39 4.89
C GLY A 457 0.04 29.25 5.67
N GLY A 458 -1.15 29.41 5.15
CA GLY A 458 -2.23 30.19 5.76
C GLY A 458 -3.51 30.14 4.96
N ARG A 459 -4.50 30.96 5.35
CA ARG A 459 -5.87 30.94 4.79
C ARG A 459 -6.30 32.32 4.39
N THR A 460 -6.82 32.47 3.18
CA THR A 460 -7.32 33.77 2.68
C THR A 460 -8.70 33.61 2.07
N PHE A 461 -9.65 34.38 2.59
CA PHE A 461 -11.00 34.46 2.02
C PHE A 461 -11.02 35.52 0.93
N PHE A 462 -11.63 35.18 -0.21
CA PHE A 462 -11.77 36.09 -1.35
C PHE A 462 -12.42 37.41 -0.98
N GLU A 463 -13.39 37.43 -0.04
CA GLU A 463 -14.02 38.63 0.47
C GLU A 463 -13.03 39.61 1.14
N GLU A 464 -11.95 39.11 1.70
CA GLU A 464 -10.90 39.89 2.36
C GLU A 464 -9.92 40.50 1.36
N THR A 465 -9.88 40.00 0.13
CA THR A 465 -8.94 40.44 -0.92
C THR A 465 -9.40 41.66 -1.73
N LYS A 466 -10.50 42.32 -1.35
CA LYS A 466 -11.11 43.41 -2.13
C LYS A 466 -10.13 44.50 -2.53
N LEU A 467 -9.31 44.95 -1.57
CA LEU A 467 -8.31 46.00 -1.82
C LEU A 467 -7.22 45.52 -2.80
N ASN A 468 -6.69 44.31 -2.58
CA ASN A 468 -5.63 43.78 -3.43
C ASN A 468 -6.10 43.58 -4.86
N ARG A 469 -7.34 43.07 -5.07
CA ARG A 469 -7.96 42.94 -6.40
C ARG A 469 -8.13 44.28 -7.09
N LEU A 470 -8.57 45.30 -6.33
CA LEU A 470 -8.67 46.67 -6.86
C LEU A 470 -7.30 47.18 -7.34
N LEU A 471 -6.24 46.99 -6.51
CA LEU A 471 -4.90 47.42 -6.84
C LEU A 471 -4.33 46.70 -8.07
N LEU A 472 -4.57 45.37 -8.18
CA LEU A 472 -4.16 44.59 -9.36
C LEU A 472 -4.91 44.97 -10.64
N SER A 473 -6.12 45.51 -10.53
CA SER A 473 -6.88 45.97 -11.69
C SER A 473 -6.35 47.32 -12.26
N ILE A 474 -5.48 48.00 -11.55
CA ILE A 474 -4.87 49.25 -12.02
C ILE A 474 -3.88 48.92 -13.14
N PRO A 475 -4.07 49.48 -14.37
CA PRO A 475 -3.17 49.20 -15.50
C PRO A 475 -1.79 49.81 -15.25
N LYS A 476 -0.75 49.10 -15.63
CA LYS A 476 0.62 49.57 -15.61
C LYS A 476 0.80 50.62 -16.72
N THR A 477 0.91 51.90 -16.33
CA THR A 477 1.18 53.02 -17.24
C THR A 477 2.52 53.62 -16.88
N ASP A 478 3.22 54.19 -17.86
CA ASP A 478 4.53 54.81 -17.65
C ASP A 478 4.49 55.89 -16.55
N THR A 479 3.41 56.67 -16.53
CA THR A 479 3.21 57.71 -15.51
C THR A 479 3.07 57.12 -14.09
N LEU A 480 2.31 56.03 -13.94
CA LEU A 480 2.13 55.41 -12.66
C LEU A 480 3.42 54.71 -12.19
N GLN A 481 4.14 54.10 -13.11
CA GLN A 481 5.44 53.48 -12.85
C GLN A 481 6.43 54.55 -12.36
N GLN A 482 6.56 55.68 -13.08
CA GLN A 482 7.43 56.77 -12.69
C GLN A 482 7.12 57.32 -11.27
N ILE A 483 5.84 57.54 -10.97
CA ILE A 483 5.42 58.00 -9.62
C ILE A 483 5.83 56.99 -8.53
N ILE A 484 5.62 55.69 -8.78
CA ILE A 484 6.01 54.64 -7.81
C ILE A 484 7.53 54.62 -7.62
N GLU A 485 8.30 54.65 -8.70
CA GLU A 485 9.75 54.67 -8.67
C GLU A 485 10.26 55.88 -7.89
N GLU A 486 9.84 57.08 -8.23
CA GLU A 486 10.21 58.31 -7.55
C GLU A 486 9.91 58.25 -6.04
N THR A 487 8.78 57.60 -5.67
CA THR A 487 8.31 57.57 -4.28
C THR A 487 9.04 56.55 -3.42
N ILE A 488 9.28 55.35 -3.91
CA ILE A 488 9.76 54.25 -3.06
C ILE A 488 11.20 53.80 -3.32
N GLN A 489 11.77 54.02 -4.52
CA GLN A 489 13.12 53.59 -4.84
C GLN A 489 14.16 54.17 -3.87
N PRO A 490 14.11 55.46 -3.45
CA PRO A 490 15.06 55.97 -2.47
C PRO A 490 15.00 55.26 -1.12
N LEU A 491 13.83 54.72 -0.73
CA LEU A 491 13.66 53.94 0.51
C LEU A 491 14.29 52.56 0.37
N LEU A 492 14.04 51.86 -0.76
CA LEU A 492 14.58 50.54 -1.04
C LEU A 492 16.10 50.57 -1.14
N GLU A 493 16.68 51.53 -1.86
CA GLU A 493 18.14 51.71 -1.98
C GLU A 493 18.79 52.00 -0.62
N TYR A 494 18.11 52.79 0.22
CA TYR A 494 18.61 53.09 1.55
C TYR A 494 18.57 51.87 2.46
N ASP A 495 17.47 51.12 2.46
CA ASP A 495 17.32 49.89 3.22
C ASP A 495 18.36 48.85 2.80
N ALA A 496 18.56 48.64 1.50
CA ALA A 496 19.58 47.73 0.95
C ALA A 496 21.01 48.16 1.35
N LYS A 497 21.34 49.50 1.25
CA LYS A 497 22.69 50.00 1.53
C LYS A 497 23.04 50.06 3.01
N LYS A 498 22.05 50.32 3.86
CA LYS A 498 22.25 50.52 5.30
C LYS A 498 21.74 49.38 6.16
N GLN A 499 21.18 48.35 5.56
CA GLN A 499 20.53 47.22 6.26
C GLN A 499 19.50 47.74 7.29
N THR A 500 18.68 48.68 6.85
CA THR A 500 17.59 49.24 7.64
C THR A 500 16.26 48.68 7.14
N GLU A 501 15.21 48.87 7.88
CA GLU A 501 13.85 48.37 7.61
C GLU A 501 12.85 49.51 7.53
N LEU A 502 13.14 50.52 6.71
CA LEU A 502 12.26 51.70 6.60
C LEU A 502 10.92 51.38 5.99
N VAL A 503 10.91 50.54 4.93
CA VAL A 503 9.67 50.06 4.30
C VAL A 503 8.81 49.31 5.30
N GLN A 504 9.39 48.36 6.03
CA GLN A 504 8.68 47.61 7.06
C GLN A 504 8.20 48.52 8.20
N THR A 505 9.02 49.53 8.58
CA THR A 505 8.67 50.51 9.61
C THR A 505 7.43 51.31 9.20
N PHE A 506 7.35 51.75 7.94
CA PHE A 506 6.21 52.51 7.45
C PHE A 506 4.97 51.65 7.36
N MET A 507 5.05 50.44 6.80
CA MET A 507 3.92 49.53 6.73
C MET A 507 3.33 49.20 8.10
N THR A 508 4.20 48.96 9.10
CA THR A 508 3.76 48.74 10.47
C THR A 508 3.15 50.00 11.10
N TYR A 509 3.67 51.18 10.78
CA TYR A 509 3.10 52.45 11.23
C TYR A 509 1.70 52.68 10.68
N GLN A 510 1.46 52.40 9.40
CA GLN A 510 0.14 52.46 8.78
C GLN A 510 -0.81 51.41 9.37
N TYR A 511 -0.38 50.20 9.60
CA TYR A 511 -1.17 49.14 10.24
C TYR A 511 -1.74 49.60 11.60
N PHE A 512 -0.93 50.32 12.41
CA PHE A 512 -1.35 50.90 13.68
C PHE A 512 -1.91 52.32 13.53
N ARG A 513 -2.37 52.70 12.31
CA ARG A 513 -3.03 53.98 12.01
C ARG A 513 -2.26 55.20 12.55
N GLY A 514 -0.95 55.21 12.39
CA GLY A 514 -0.08 56.31 12.83
C GLY A 514 0.24 56.34 14.34
N ASN A 515 -0.12 55.30 15.08
CA ASN A 515 0.15 55.22 16.51
C ASN A 515 1.61 54.88 16.81
N VAL A 516 2.42 55.91 17.05
CA VAL A 516 3.88 55.77 17.32
C VAL A 516 4.17 54.77 18.45
N SER A 517 3.37 54.74 19.52
CA SER A 517 3.66 53.90 20.68
C SER A 517 3.39 52.43 20.41
N GLN A 518 2.33 52.12 19.68
CA GLN A 518 2.01 50.75 19.28
C GLN A 518 2.98 50.23 18.24
N THR A 519 3.31 51.04 17.24
CA THR A 519 4.28 50.71 16.19
C THR A 519 5.66 50.43 16.79
N ALA A 520 6.16 51.27 17.72
CA ALA A 520 7.44 51.06 18.35
C ALA A 520 7.52 49.73 19.13
N ARG A 521 6.43 49.36 19.83
CA ARG A 521 6.32 48.05 20.50
C ARG A 521 6.33 46.89 19.54
N ALA A 522 5.54 46.97 18.46
CA ALA A 522 5.43 45.93 17.46
C ALA A 522 6.76 45.67 16.72
N LEU A 523 7.54 46.73 16.49
CA LEU A 523 8.87 46.63 15.87
C LEU A 523 10.01 46.37 16.87
N PHE A 524 9.71 46.21 18.15
CA PHE A 524 10.70 46.03 19.22
C PHE A 524 11.78 47.11 19.26
N ILE A 525 11.42 48.39 18.92
CA ILE A 525 12.35 49.52 18.92
C ILE A 525 11.91 50.61 19.89
N HIS A 526 12.85 51.44 20.30
CA HIS A 526 12.53 52.59 21.13
C HIS A 526 11.75 53.66 20.35
N ARG A 527 10.82 54.35 21.01
CA ARG A 527 10.00 55.42 20.39
C ARG A 527 10.82 56.46 19.65
N GLN A 528 11.96 56.85 20.17
CA GLN A 528 12.84 57.81 19.51
C GLN A 528 13.44 57.27 18.22
N THR A 529 13.79 55.99 18.18
CA THR A 529 14.28 55.30 16.99
C THR A 529 13.20 55.24 15.91
N LEU A 530 11.96 54.99 16.29
CA LEU A 530 10.83 55.03 15.36
C LEU A 530 10.64 56.42 14.77
N LEU A 531 10.64 57.46 15.61
CA LEU A 531 10.52 58.84 15.13
C LEU A 531 11.67 59.25 14.20
N TYR A 532 12.89 58.78 14.49
CA TYR A 532 14.02 58.95 13.57
C TYR A 532 13.79 58.25 12.23
N ARG A 533 13.34 56.98 12.24
CA ARG A 533 13.03 56.24 11.02
C ARG A 533 11.92 56.91 10.21
N LEU A 534 10.85 57.39 10.83
CA LEU A 534 9.76 58.10 10.16
C LEU A 534 10.24 59.40 9.50
N ARG A 535 11.03 60.22 10.20
CA ARG A 535 11.65 61.43 9.59
C ARG A 535 12.59 61.07 8.44
N LYS A 536 13.28 59.93 8.54
CA LYS A 536 14.16 59.47 7.46
C LYS A 536 13.34 59.05 6.22
N ILE A 537 12.17 58.43 6.41
CA ILE A 537 11.22 58.09 5.33
C ILE A 537 10.73 59.39 4.64
N GLU A 538 10.29 60.40 5.41
CA GLU A 538 9.87 61.67 4.86
C GLU A 538 10.99 62.36 4.04
N ASN A 539 12.21 62.35 4.55
CA ASN A 539 13.34 62.98 3.86
C ASN A 539 13.77 62.22 2.57
N LEU A 540 13.56 60.90 2.49
CA LEU A 540 13.95 60.12 1.33
C LEU A 540 12.86 60.12 0.25
N SER A 541 11.58 60.01 0.65
CA SER A 541 10.44 60.02 -0.28
C SER A 541 10.05 61.43 -0.73
N GLY A 542 10.48 62.46 0.02
CA GLY A 542 10.02 63.82 -0.23
C GLY A 542 8.58 64.11 0.19
N LEU A 543 7.94 63.13 0.86
CA LEU A 543 6.53 63.16 1.27
C LEU A 543 6.41 63.43 2.77
N THR A 544 5.32 64.06 3.19
CA THR A 544 5.05 64.37 4.59
C THR A 544 4.01 63.42 5.17
N LEU A 545 4.38 62.61 6.15
CA LEU A 545 3.49 61.58 6.71
C LEU A 545 2.27 62.13 7.47
N ILE A 546 2.28 63.43 7.81
CA ILE A 546 1.13 64.12 8.42
C ILE A 546 0.11 64.52 7.36
N ASP A 547 0.58 64.78 6.15
CA ASP A 547 -0.32 65.06 5.05
C ASP A 547 -1.03 63.79 4.58
N SER A 548 -2.34 63.86 4.37
CA SER A 548 -3.20 62.71 4.03
C SER A 548 -2.88 62.18 2.64
N ASP A 549 -2.67 63.07 1.67
CA ASP A 549 -2.48 62.68 0.27
C ASP A 549 -1.06 62.10 0.08
N ASP A 550 -0.04 62.68 0.71
CA ASP A 550 1.33 62.21 0.72
C ASP A 550 1.45 60.80 1.38
N SER A 551 0.80 60.68 2.55
CA SER A 551 0.76 59.41 3.27
C SER A 551 0.05 58.30 2.49
N PHE A 552 -1.08 58.64 1.83
CA PHE A 552 -1.79 57.74 0.97
C PHE A 552 -0.98 57.34 -0.28
N LEU A 553 -0.30 58.31 -0.92
CA LEU A 553 0.54 58.06 -2.08
C LEU A 553 1.68 57.08 -1.75
N LEU A 554 2.33 57.29 -0.61
CA LEU A 554 3.39 56.36 -0.16
C LEU A 554 2.86 54.97 0.15
N GLU A 555 1.72 54.85 0.82
CA GLU A 555 1.07 53.56 1.11
C GLU A 555 0.64 52.87 -0.17
N LEU A 556 -0.01 53.60 -1.11
CA LEU A 556 -0.42 53.03 -2.39
C LEU A 556 0.76 52.50 -3.21
N SER A 557 1.81 53.31 -3.31
CA SER A 557 3.04 52.95 -4.03
C SER A 557 3.70 51.70 -3.46
N LEU A 558 3.83 51.58 -2.13
CA LEU A 558 4.39 50.40 -1.49
C LEU A 558 3.52 49.16 -1.62
N ARG A 559 2.19 49.30 -1.55
CA ARG A 559 1.24 48.19 -1.75
C ARG A 559 1.28 47.67 -3.20
N LEU A 560 1.30 48.55 -4.19
CA LEU A 560 1.42 48.19 -5.60
C LEU A 560 2.75 47.51 -5.90
N TRP A 561 3.86 48.05 -5.34
CA TRP A 561 5.17 47.44 -5.48
C TRP A 561 5.23 46.03 -4.89
N LYS A 562 4.71 45.86 -3.67
CA LYS A 562 4.67 44.53 -2.99
C LYS A 562 3.82 43.51 -3.75
N LEU A 563 2.63 43.90 -4.25
CA LEU A 563 1.71 43.02 -4.96
C LEU A 563 2.26 42.52 -6.30
N LYS A 564 3.11 43.27 -6.96
CA LYS A 564 3.69 42.92 -8.26
C LYS A 564 5.17 42.54 -8.17
N ASN A 565 5.62 42.06 -7.01
CA ASN A 565 6.97 41.53 -6.77
C ASN A 565 8.13 42.42 -7.32
N GLY A 566 7.96 43.75 -7.26
CA GLY A 566 8.94 44.68 -7.79
C GLY A 566 8.88 44.95 -9.28
N GLU A 567 7.96 44.40 -10.06
CA GLU A 567 7.82 44.65 -11.52
C GLU A 567 7.60 46.13 -11.88
N TRP A 568 7.30 46.96 -10.89
CA TRP A 568 7.12 48.39 -11.05
C TRP A 568 8.43 49.19 -11.02
N ILE A 569 9.54 48.56 -10.66
CA ILE A 569 10.86 49.17 -10.63
C ILE A 569 11.73 48.37 -11.59
N GLU A 570 12.24 49.02 -12.63
CA GLU A 570 13.27 48.38 -13.48
C GLU A 570 14.50 48.11 -12.61
N GLU A 571 14.91 46.82 -12.54
CA GLU A 571 16.25 46.50 -12.05
C GLU A 571 17.24 47.31 -12.87
N THR A 572 17.85 48.29 -12.29
CA THR A 572 19.04 48.94 -12.84
C THR A 572 20.08 47.85 -12.94
N SER A 573 20.09 47.14 -14.05
CA SER A 573 21.17 46.25 -14.46
C SER A 573 22.43 47.11 -14.42
N THR A 574 23.23 46.92 -13.40
CA THR A 574 24.64 47.35 -13.34
C THR A 574 25.37 46.68 -14.50
N GLN A 575 25.29 47.25 -15.69
CA GLN A 575 26.22 47.02 -16.78
C GLN A 575 27.59 47.51 -16.32
N THR A 576 28.28 46.70 -15.54
CA THR A 576 29.72 46.75 -15.45
C THR A 576 30.27 46.08 -16.71
N THR A 577 30.30 46.86 -17.77
CA THR A 577 31.16 46.59 -18.94
C THR A 577 32.60 46.43 -18.41
N LYS A 578 33.05 45.21 -18.28
CA LYS A 578 34.46 44.88 -18.26
C LYS A 578 34.98 45.01 -19.66
N GLU A 579 35.38 46.22 -20.08
CA GLU A 579 36.37 46.39 -21.14
C GLU A 579 37.66 45.71 -20.70
N ARG A 580 38.05 44.66 -21.40
CA ARG A 580 39.42 44.14 -21.35
C ARG A 580 40.26 45.00 -22.30
N PRO A 581 41.36 45.58 -21.83
CA PRO A 581 42.34 46.14 -22.75
C PRO A 581 43.16 45.02 -23.41
N SER A 582 43.46 45.22 -24.67
CA SER A 582 44.27 44.52 -25.65
C SER A 582 45.48 43.73 -25.13
#